data_90f27943b6120eca944ddc983fbd3184
#
_entry.id   90f27943b6120eca944ddc983fbd3184
#
_cell.length_a   1.000
_cell.length_b   1.000
_cell.length_c   1.000
_cell.angle_alpha   90.00
_cell.angle_beta   90.00
_cell.angle_gamma   90.00
#
_symmetry.space_group_name_H-M   'P 1'
#
loop_
_entity.id
_entity.type
_entity.pdbx_description
1 polymer ?
#
loop_
_entity_poly.entity_id
_entity_poly.type
_entity_poly.pdbx_seq_one_letter_code
_entity_poly.pdbx_strand_id
1 'polypeptide(L)'
;MKKALLVALAAMAASAFAEGPKYVFLFIGDGMSVPQRMTADEFSVKKGDGHLAMNAMPFTATTRTCSADSLVTDSAAAATAIACGTKTKNHYVGVDSGGTPLYSSAFFAKKAGRKVGIISTVTITHATPAGFYAHRINRGDTYGISLDLADSGFDLFAGGGLDVNEKNAKGHKSYAECGDIC
;
A
#
# COMPACT_ATOMS: atom_id res chain seq x y z
N MET A 1 -27.58 32.64 27.64
CA MET A 1 -26.98 31.30 27.71
C MET A 1 -27.29 30.44 26.47
N LYS A 2 -28.53 30.31 25.99
CA LYS A 2 -28.88 29.47 24.81
C LYS A 2 -28.17 29.92 23.50
N LYS A 3 -28.00 31.25 23.27
CA LYS A 3 -27.30 31.77 22.06
C LYS A 3 -25.78 31.50 22.08
N ALA A 4 -25.13 31.56 23.25
CA ALA A 4 -23.72 31.26 23.40
C ALA A 4 -23.43 29.76 23.17
N LEU A 5 -24.34 28.88 23.62
CA LEU A 5 -24.22 27.43 23.39
C LEU A 5 -24.37 27.05 21.89
N LEU A 6 -25.31 27.72 21.19
CA LEU A 6 -25.48 27.53 19.74
C LEU A 6 -24.26 27.98 18.93
N VAL A 7 -23.62 29.09 19.31
CA VAL A 7 -22.40 29.57 18.65
C VAL A 7 -21.23 28.63 18.93
N ALA A 8 -21.09 28.09 20.13
CA ALA A 8 -20.05 27.12 20.48
C ALA A 8 -20.28 25.79 19.74
N LEU A 9 -21.53 25.30 19.60
CA LEU A 9 -21.83 24.11 18.79
C LEU A 9 -21.54 24.34 17.28
N ALA A 10 -21.86 25.52 16.75
CA ALA A 10 -21.58 25.87 15.36
C ALA A 10 -20.07 26.01 15.11
N ALA A 11 -19.30 26.54 16.05
CA ALA A 11 -17.86 26.62 15.97
C ALA A 11 -17.18 25.22 16.05
N MET A 12 -17.70 24.33 16.90
CA MET A 12 -17.25 22.93 16.93
C MET A 12 -17.63 22.14 15.67
N ALA A 13 -18.77 22.39 15.07
CA ALA A 13 -19.17 21.79 13.79
C ALA A 13 -18.30 22.32 12.63
N ALA A 14 -17.92 23.60 12.64
CA ALA A 14 -17.04 24.17 11.62
C ALA A 14 -15.59 23.62 11.69
N SER A 15 -15.10 23.25 12.87
CA SER A 15 -13.79 22.59 13.02
C SER A 15 -13.79 21.12 12.58
N ALA A 16 -14.96 20.51 12.44
CA ALA A 16 -15.10 19.14 11.90
C ALA A 16 -14.91 19.06 10.37
N PHE A 17 -14.88 20.18 9.67
CA PHE A 17 -14.54 20.30 8.24
C PHE A 17 -13.10 20.77 8.03
N ALA A 18 -12.18 20.41 8.91
CA ALA A 18 -10.76 20.56 8.62
C ALA A 18 -10.47 19.82 7.31
N GLU A 19 -10.02 20.54 6.29
CA GLU A 19 -9.54 19.90 5.05
C GLU A 19 -8.54 18.81 5.42
N GLY A 20 -8.79 17.60 4.97
CA GLY A 20 -7.87 16.47 5.20
C GLY A 20 -6.48 16.79 4.65
N PRO A 21 -5.45 16.03 5.00
CA PRO A 21 -4.09 16.33 4.60
C PRO A 21 -4.00 16.44 3.07
N LYS A 22 -3.29 17.46 2.59
CA LYS A 22 -3.08 17.70 1.16
C LYS A 22 -2.29 16.55 0.52
N TYR A 23 -1.28 16.04 1.23
CA TYR A 23 -0.42 14.95 0.82
C TYR A 23 -0.39 13.87 1.90
N VAL A 24 -0.43 12.62 1.47
CA VAL A 24 -0.24 11.44 2.34
C VAL A 24 0.85 10.58 1.72
N PHE A 25 1.89 10.28 2.50
CA PHE A 25 2.96 9.37 2.11
C PHE A 25 2.95 8.17 3.04
N LEU A 26 2.83 6.98 2.47
CA LEU A 26 2.94 5.71 3.18
C LEU A 26 4.23 5.02 2.78
N PHE A 27 5.14 4.82 3.73
CA PHE A 27 6.38 4.09 3.54
C PHE A 27 6.27 2.72 4.19
N ILE A 28 6.49 1.67 3.42
CA ILE A 28 6.45 0.27 3.88
C ILE A 28 7.86 -0.31 3.79
N GLY A 29 8.44 -0.67 4.92
CA GLY A 29 9.67 -1.46 4.99
C GLY A 29 9.32 -2.93 5.03
N ASP A 30 9.32 -3.60 3.88
CA ASP A 30 9.00 -5.03 3.79
C ASP A 30 10.10 -5.86 4.45
N GLY A 31 9.70 -6.69 5.43
CA GLY A 31 10.62 -7.46 6.24
C GLY A 31 11.48 -6.64 7.22
N MET A 32 11.25 -5.34 7.31
CA MET A 32 11.97 -4.44 8.21
C MET A 32 11.38 -4.52 9.62
N SER A 33 12.11 -5.14 10.53
CA SER A 33 11.76 -5.22 11.96
C SER A 33 12.60 -4.27 12.81
N VAL A 34 12.36 -4.28 14.11
CA VAL A 34 13.11 -3.44 15.06
C VAL A 34 14.63 -3.67 14.98
N PRO A 35 15.17 -4.91 14.90
CA PRO A 35 16.61 -5.11 14.78
C PRO A 35 17.22 -4.46 13.52
N GLN A 36 16.58 -4.58 12.36
CA GLN A 36 17.05 -3.94 11.13
C GLN A 36 17.10 -2.42 11.26
N ARG A 37 16.03 -1.83 11.81
CA ARG A 37 15.96 -0.40 12.04
C ARG A 37 17.03 0.08 13.01
N MET A 38 17.24 -0.62 14.13
CA MET A 38 18.27 -0.28 15.10
C MET A 38 19.67 -0.37 14.51
N THR A 39 19.95 -1.44 13.76
CA THR A 39 21.26 -1.60 13.10
C THR A 39 21.51 -0.49 12.08
N ALA A 40 20.51 -0.12 11.31
CA ALA A 40 20.62 0.97 10.33
C ALA A 40 20.84 2.33 11.03
N ASP A 41 20.18 2.58 12.16
CA ASP A 41 20.33 3.80 12.94
C ASP A 41 21.76 3.92 13.50
N GLU A 42 22.27 2.87 14.13
CA GLU A 42 23.66 2.83 14.64
C GLU A 42 24.69 3.01 13.52
N PHE A 43 24.45 2.40 12.36
CA PHE A 43 25.32 2.57 11.20
C PHE A 43 25.31 4.02 10.70
N SER A 44 24.14 4.65 10.61
CA SER A 44 23.99 6.05 10.21
C SER A 44 24.72 7.00 11.17
N VAL A 45 24.56 6.80 12.47
CA VAL A 45 25.26 7.58 13.51
C VAL A 45 26.77 7.43 13.40
N LYS A 46 27.28 6.19 13.23
CA LYS A 46 28.71 5.93 13.07
C LYS A 46 29.30 6.56 11.82
N LYS A 47 28.53 6.70 10.76
CA LYS A 47 28.93 7.43 9.54
C LYS A 47 28.94 8.94 9.70
N GLY A 48 28.34 9.48 10.74
CA GLY A 48 28.17 10.90 10.96
C GLY A 48 26.92 11.50 10.31
N ASP A 49 26.02 10.67 9.77
CA ASP A 49 24.77 11.11 9.14
C ASP A 49 23.64 11.39 10.17
N GLY A 50 23.89 11.06 11.47
CA GLY A 50 22.91 11.21 12.53
C GLY A 50 21.90 10.08 12.61
N HIS A 51 20.88 10.26 13.47
CA HIS A 51 19.81 9.27 13.64
C HIS A 51 18.84 9.24 12.45
N LEU A 52 18.23 8.07 12.17
CA LEU A 52 17.22 7.94 11.14
C LEU A 52 16.00 8.83 11.43
N ALA A 53 15.52 9.56 10.45
CA ALA A 53 14.39 10.48 10.58
C ALA A 53 13.12 9.79 11.11
N MET A 54 12.92 8.49 10.78
CA MET A 54 11.79 7.72 11.29
C MET A 54 11.80 7.54 12.81
N ASN A 55 12.97 7.62 13.47
CA ASN A 55 13.10 7.54 14.93
C ASN A 55 12.70 8.83 15.63
N ALA A 56 12.63 9.95 14.90
CA ALA A 56 12.19 11.25 15.38
C ALA A 56 10.71 11.54 15.13
N MET A 57 9.96 10.61 14.56
CA MET A 57 8.52 10.77 14.35
C MET A 57 7.77 10.91 15.67
N PRO A 58 6.80 11.84 15.78
CA PRO A 58 6.14 12.15 17.05
C PRO A 58 5.20 11.05 17.55
N PHE A 59 4.78 10.14 16.67
CA PHE A 59 3.88 9.05 17.02
C PHE A 59 4.49 7.72 16.62
N THR A 60 4.48 6.77 17.54
CA THR A 60 4.95 5.40 17.34
C THR A 60 3.93 4.42 17.91
N ALA A 61 3.68 3.33 17.20
CA ALA A 61 2.83 2.26 17.66
C ALA A 61 3.41 0.90 17.23
N THR A 62 3.02 -0.15 17.94
CA THR A 62 3.28 -1.53 17.54
C THR A 62 1.99 -2.18 17.08
N THR A 63 2.08 -3.00 16.04
CA THR A 63 0.96 -3.78 15.54
C THR A 63 1.29 -5.27 15.57
N ARG A 64 0.27 -6.09 15.81
CA ARG A 64 0.40 -7.54 15.72
C ARG A 64 0.19 -7.95 14.27
N THR A 65 1.16 -8.64 13.69
CA THR A 65 1.10 -9.15 12.33
C THR A 65 0.78 -10.64 12.32
N CYS A 66 -0.24 -11.03 11.58
CA CYS A 66 -0.56 -12.41 11.20
C CYS A 66 -1.53 -12.34 10.02
N SER A 67 -1.50 -13.32 9.12
CA SER A 67 -2.52 -13.46 8.08
C SER A 67 -3.78 -14.14 8.64
N ALA A 68 -4.77 -14.38 7.78
CA ALA A 68 -6.00 -15.05 8.18
C ALA A 68 -5.80 -16.56 8.40
N ASP A 69 -4.79 -17.14 7.79
CA ASP A 69 -4.49 -18.58 7.79
C ASP A 69 -3.13 -18.95 8.41
N SER A 70 -2.32 -17.97 8.83
CA SER A 70 -1.00 -18.22 9.37
C SER A 70 -0.60 -17.21 10.46
N LEU A 71 0.16 -17.68 11.47
CA LEU A 71 0.78 -16.80 12.46
C LEU A 71 1.86 -15.92 11.85
N VAL A 72 2.50 -16.36 10.75
CA VAL A 72 3.49 -15.60 10.01
C VAL A 72 2.86 -15.16 8.70
N THR A 73 2.64 -13.86 8.56
CA THR A 73 2.10 -13.26 7.32
C THR A 73 3.18 -13.22 6.24
N ASP A 74 2.75 -13.32 4.98
CA ASP A 74 3.58 -12.91 3.84
C ASP A 74 3.31 -11.46 3.44
N SER A 75 4.09 -10.94 2.49
CA SER A 75 3.94 -9.56 1.99
C SER A 75 2.59 -9.31 1.33
N ALA A 76 1.99 -10.32 0.68
CA ALA A 76 0.71 -10.18 -0.01
C ALA A 76 -0.44 -9.92 0.98
N ALA A 77 -0.57 -10.79 1.99
CA ALA A 77 -1.59 -10.64 3.03
C ALA A 77 -1.35 -9.40 3.89
N ALA A 78 -0.08 -9.07 4.20
CA ALA A 78 0.26 -7.88 4.98
C ALA A 78 -0.07 -6.59 4.22
N ALA A 79 0.33 -6.49 2.94
CA ALA A 79 0.02 -5.33 2.11
C ALA A 79 -1.49 -5.16 1.92
N THR A 80 -2.23 -6.25 1.69
CA THR A 80 -3.70 -6.22 1.62
C THR A 80 -4.31 -5.71 2.91
N ALA A 81 -3.83 -6.17 4.07
CA ALA A 81 -4.32 -5.70 5.35
C ALA A 81 -4.05 -4.20 5.58
N ILE A 82 -2.86 -3.70 5.18
CA ILE A 82 -2.50 -2.29 5.27
C ILE A 82 -3.35 -1.46 4.30
N ALA A 83 -3.51 -1.93 3.06
CA ALA A 83 -4.19 -1.20 2.00
C ALA A 83 -5.71 -1.15 2.20
N CYS A 84 -6.32 -2.28 2.61
CA CYS A 84 -7.77 -2.50 2.60
C CYS A 84 -8.37 -2.63 4.01
N GLY A 85 -7.55 -2.66 5.07
CA GLY A 85 -8.03 -2.82 6.45
C GLY A 85 -8.60 -4.21 6.78
N THR A 86 -8.39 -5.20 5.91
CA THR A 86 -8.96 -6.55 6.04
C THR A 86 -7.85 -7.60 5.95
N LYS A 87 -7.83 -8.53 6.91
CA LYS A 87 -6.92 -9.67 6.86
C LYS A 87 -7.34 -10.67 5.79
N THR A 88 -6.37 -11.19 5.07
CA THR A 88 -6.56 -12.25 4.07
C THR A 88 -5.55 -13.37 4.26
N LYS A 89 -5.64 -14.41 3.45
CA LYS A 89 -4.72 -15.55 3.44
C LYS A 89 -3.37 -15.17 2.85
N ASN A 90 -2.31 -15.86 3.25
CA ASN A 90 -1.02 -15.75 2.58
C ASN A 90 -1.18 -15.98 1.07
N HIS A 91 -0.35 -15.32 0.28
CA HIS A 91 -0.37 -15.26 -1.19
C HIS A 91 -1.53 -14.46 -1.82
N TYR A 92 -2.57 -14.11 -1.09
CA TYR A 92 -3.72 -13.33 -1.60
C TYR A 92 -3.41 -11.84 -1.65
N VAL A 93 -3.70 -11.21 -2.77
CA VAL A 93 -3.41 -9.80 -3.07
C VAL A 93 -4.72 -9.06 -3.33
N GLY A 94 -5.06 -8.07 -2.51
CA GLY A 94 -6.24 -7.22 -2.68
C GLY A 94 -7.57 -7.95 -2.73
N VAL A 95 -7.64 -9.14 -2.16
CA VAL A 95 -8.87 -9.93 -2.03
C VAL A 95 -9.04 -10.41 -0.59
N ASP A 96 -10.26 -10.69 -0.18
CA ASP A 96 -10.56 -11.30 1.11
C ASP A 96 -10.19 -12.81 1.15
N SER A 97 -10.40 -13.46 2.29
CA SER A 97 -10.10 -14.89 2.46
C SER A 97 -10.99 -15.81 1.59
N GLY A 98 -12.06 -15.31 1.01
CA GLY A 98 -12.94 -16.00 0.05
C GLY A 98 -12.56 -15.72 -1.41
N GLY A 99 -11.60 -14.80 -1.67
CA GLY A 99 -11.21 -14.39 -3.02
C GLY A 99 -12.01 -13.22 -3.59
N THR A 100 -12.85 -12.56 -2.76
CA THR A 100 -13.63 -11.40 -3.20
C THR A 100 -12.73 -10.16 -3.23
N PRO A 101 -12.75 -9.34 -4.32
CA PRO A 101 -11.99 -8.10 -4.40
C PRO A 101 -12.26 -7.13 -3.25
N LEU A 102 -11.18 -6.57 -2.71
CA LEU A 102 -11.20 -5.53 -1.68
C LEU A 102 -10.69 -4.22 -2.29
N TYR A 103 -11.26 -3.11 -1.90
CA TYR A 103 -10.81 -1.79 -2.36
C TYR A 103 -9.88 -1.14 -1.35
N SER A 104 -8.73 -0.69 -1.85
CA SER A 104 -7.70 -0.07 -1.03
C SER A 104 -8.01 1.39 -0.67
N SER A 105 -7.33 1.91 0.34
CA SER A 105 -7.32 3.35 0.64
C SER A 105 -6.87 4.19 -0.55
N ALA A 106 -5.94 3.69 -1.37
CA ALA A 106 -5.49 4.32 -2.61
C ALA A 106 -6.62 4.41 -3.65
N PHE A 107 -7.41 3.35 -3.81
CA PHE A 107 -8.61 3.35 -4.67
C PHE A 107 -9.61 4.44 -4.23
N PHE A 108 -9.90 4.52 -2.94
CA PHE A 108 -10.83 5.54 -2.43
C PHE A 108 -10.27 6.96 -2.58
N ALA A 109 -8.96 7.15 -2.41
CA ALA A 109 -8.30 8.43 -2.68
C ALA A 109 -8.46 8.83 -4.17
N LYS A 110 -8.21 7.89 -5.09
CA LYS A 110 -8.42 8.10 -6.53
C LYS A 110 -9.86 8.46 -6.85
N LYS A 111 -10.82 7.71 -6.30
CA LYS A 111 -12.26 7.98 -6.46
C LYS A 111 -12.68 9.34 -5.92
N ALA A 112 -11.99 9.85 -4.89
CA ALA A 112 -12.18 11.19 -4.35
C ALA A 112 -11.46 12.29 -5.16
N GLY A 113 -10.95 11.98 -6.36
CA GLY A 113 -10.28 12.94 -7.26
C GLY A 113 -8.83 13.25 -6.90
N ARG A 114 -8.21 12.51 -5.97
CA ARG A 114 -6.80 12.68 -5.61
C ARG A 114 -5.90 11.96 -6.60
N LYS A 115 -4.67 12.46 -6.74
CA LYS A 115 -3.62 11.75 -7.47
C LYS A 115 -3.04 10.64 -6.61
N VAL A 116 -2.79 9.48 -7.24
CA VAL A 116 -2.24 8.29 -6.58
C VAL A 116 -0.99 7.83 -7.32
N GLY A 117 0.09 7.64 -6.57
CA GLY A 117 1.34 7.06 -7.05
C GLY A 117 1.74 5.85 -6.23
N ILE A 118 2.16 4.79 -6.89
CA ILE A 118 2.72 3.58 -6.28
C ILE A 118 4.18 3.45 -6.70
N ILE A 119 5.08 3.43 -5.72
CA ILE A 119 6.52 3.37 -5.95
C ILE A 119 7.08 2.19 -5.15
N SER A 120 7.99 1.43 -5.74
CA SER A 120 8.63 0.29 -5.09
C SER A 120 10.09 0.16 -5.50
N THR A 121 10.92 -0.39 -4.64
CA THR A 121 12.32 -0.75 -4.98
C THR A 121 12.45 -2.12 -5.66
N VAL A 122 11.35 -2.89 -5.68
CA VAL A 122 11.22 -4.16 -6.42
C VAL A 122 10.39 -3.94 -7.68
N THR A 123 10.08 -5.01 -8.42
CA THR A 123 9.16 -4.92 -9.57
C THR A 123 7.80 -4.42 -9.10
N ILE A 124 7.14 -3.61 -9.93
CA ILE A 124 5.86 -3.00 -9.57
C ILE A 124 4.73 -4.05 -9.47
N THR A 125 4.90 -5.21 -10.09
CA THR A 125 4.01 -6.36 -9.98
C THR A 125 4.24 -7.22 -8.74
N HIS A 126 5.23 -6.87 -7.89
CA HIS A 126 5.44 -7.54 -6.61
C HIS A 126 4.24 -7.36 -5.67
N ALA A 127 4.02 -8.33 -4.78
CA ALA A 127 2.84 -8.39 -3.93
C ALA A 127 2.61 -7.15 -3.05
N THR A 128 3.67 -6.51 -2.55
CA THR A 128 3.55 -5.34 -1.67
C THR A 128 2.94 -4.13 -2.37
N PRO A 129 3.47 -3.65 -3.52
CA PRO A 129 2.79 -2.60 -4.28
C PRO A 129 1.44 -3.06 -4.83
N ALA A 130 1.33 -4.32 -5.29
CA ALA A 130 0.12 -4.88 -5.87
C ALA A 130 -1.08 -4.91 -4.91
N GLY A 131 -0.84 -5.04 -3.60
CA GLY A 131 -1.90 -5.00 -2.58
C GLY A 131 -2.75 -3.72 -2.59
N PHE A 132 -2.30 -2.66 -3.26
CA PHE A 132 -3.01 -1.39 -3.37
C PHE A 132 -3.87 -1.25 -4.63
N TYR A 133 -3.66 -2.09 -5.67
CA TYR A 133 -4.34 -1.95 -6.95
C TYR A 133 -4.82 -3.28 -7.57
N ALA A 134 -4.26 -4.42 -7.18
CA ALA A 134 -4.56 -5.71 -7.81
C ALA A 134 -5.52 -6.56 -6.97
N HIS A 135 -6.17 -7.55 -7.63
CA HIS A 135 -7.14 -8.46 -7.02
C HIS A 135 -6.87 -9.90 -7.46
N ARG A 136 -5.91 -10.59 -6.79
CA ARG A 136 -5.46 -11.94 -7.17
C ARG A 136 -5.39 -12.87 -5.96
N ILE A 137 -5.82 -14.12 -6.13
CA ILE A 137 -5.70 -15.17 -5.11
C ILE A 137 -4.28 -15.76 -5.04
N ASN A 138 -3.39 -15.34 -5.93
CA ASN A 138 -2.00 -15.79 -5.96
C ASN A 138 -1.08 -14.63 -6.38
N ARG A 139 -0.17 -14.23 -5.49
CA ARG A 139 0.85 -13.21 -5.75
C ARG A 139 1.82 -13.58 -6.89
N GLY A 140 1.89 -14.85 -7.28
CA GLY A 140 2.66 -15.34 -8.42
C GLY A 140 1.99 -15.12 -9.78
N ASP A 141 0.73 -14.68 -9.81
CA ASP A 141 0.05 -14.27 -11.04
C ASP A 141 0.48 -12.86 -11.45
N THR A 142 1.77 -12.68 -11.73
CA THR A 142 2.36 -11.38 -12.04
C THR A 142 1.83 -10.79 -13.34
N TYR A 143 1.43 -11.64 -14.30
CA TYR A 143 0.75 -11.19 -15.51
C TYR A 143 -0.64 -10.60 -15.18
N GLY A 144 -1.46 -11.32 -14.43
CA GLY A 144 -2.76 -10.80 -14.00
C GLY A 144 -2.64 -9.52 -13.17
N ILE A 145 -1.64 -9.44 -12.28
CA ILE A 145 -1.34 -8.23 -11.51
C ILE A 145 -1.01 -7.06 -12.44
N SER A 146 -0.29 -7.28 -13.55
CA SER A 146 0.02 -6.23 -14.50
C SER A 146 -1.20 -5.72 -15.28
N LEU A 147 -2.16 -6.58 -15.55
CA LEU A 147 -3.45 -6.15 -16.12
C LEU A 147 -4.22 -5.29 -15.12
N ASP A 148 -4.28 -5.70 -13.86
CA ASP A 148 -4.93 -4.92 -12.80
C ASP A 148 -4.25 -3.56 -12.60
N LEU A 149 -2.91 -3.48 -12.79
CA LEU A 149 -2.17 -2.21 -12.77
C LEU A 149 -2.68 -1.26 -13.87
N ALA A 150 -2.80 -1.75 -15.10
CA ALA A 150 -3.28 -0.95 -16.24
C ALA A 150 -4.72 -0.46 -16.00
N ASP A 151 -5.57 -1.31 -15.43
CA ASP A 151 -6.98 -1.00 -15.17
C ASP A 151 -7.20 -0.13 -13.90
N SER A 152 -6.19 0.03 -13.05
CA SER A 152 -6.31 0.77 -11.79
C SER A 152 -6.64 2.25 -11.95
N GLY A 153 -6.25 2.84 -13.07
CA GLY A 153 -6.37 4.27 -13.34
C GLY A 153 -5.52 5.16 -12.42
N PHE A 154 -4.53 4.60 -11.68
CA PHE A 154 -3.62 5.39 -10.84
C PHE A 154 -2.68 6.22 -11.71
N ASP A 155 -2.14 7.31 -11.15
CA ASP A 155 -1.48 8.37 -11.94
C ASP A 155 0.03 8.15 -12.13
N LEU A 156 0.65 7.35 -11.25
CA LEU A 156 2.09 7.07 -11.31
C LEU A 156 2.40 5.67 -10.80
N PHE A 157 3.18 4.94 -11.58
CA PHE A 157 3.85 3.73 -11.14
C PHE A 157 5.35 3.85 -11.40
N ALA A 158 6.17 3.53 -10.39
CA ALA A 158 7.63 3.51 -10.53
C ALA A 158 8.21 2.36 -9.72
N GLY A 159 9.17 1.64 -10.31
CA GLY A 159 9.79 0.47 -9.67
C GLY A 159 10.84 -0.18 -10.53
N GLY A 160 11.24 -1.39 -10.16
CA GLY A 160 12.24 -2.20 -10.86
C GLY A 160 11.74 -2.86 -12.16
N GLY A 161 10.67 -2.34 -12.77
CA GLY A 161 10.06 -2.91 -13.97
C GLY A 161 8.88 -3.83 -13.66
N LEU A 162 8.49 -4.61 -14.66
CA LEU A 162 7.44 -5.61 -14.58
C LEU A 162 8.08 -7.00 -14.54
N ASP A 163 7.68 -7.82 -13.58
CA ASP A 163 8.00 -9.26 -13.58
C ASP A 163 6.81 -9.98 -14.20
N VAL A 164 7.03 -10.56 -15.36
CA VAL A 164 6.02 -11.31 -16.09
C VAL A 164 6.39 -12.77 -16.08
N ASN A 165 5.63 -13.55 -15.35
CA ASN A 165 5.76 -14.98 -15.42
C ASN A 165 5.12 -15.48 -16.73
N GLU A 166 5.96 -15.80 -17.73
CA GLU A 166 5.53 -16.33 -19.04
C GLU A 166 4.63 -17.59 -18.92
N LYS A 167 4.78 -18.37 -17.84
CA LYS A 167 3.92 -19.53 -17.60
C LYS A 167 2.46 -19.13 -17.34
N ASN A 168 2.21 -17.96 -16.80
CA ASN A 168 0.88 -17.43 -16.56
C ASN A 168 0.33 -16.68 -17.78
N ALA A 169 1.19 -16.33 -18.73
CA ALA A 169 0.82 -15.67 -19.99
C ALA A 169 0.32 -16.63 -21.09
N LYS A 170 0.17 -17.92 -20.83
CA LYS A 170 -0.32 -18.88 -21.82
C LYS A 170 -1.72 -18.49 -22.29
N GLY A 171 -1.80 -18.09 -23.58
CA GLY A 171 -3.05 -17.67 -24.22
C GLY A 171 -3.32 -16.16 -24.19
N HIS A 172 -2.44 -15.36 -23.61
CA HIS A 172 -2.51 -13.91 -23.61
C HIS A 172 -1.45 -13.29 -24.53
N LYS A 173 -1.75 -12.13 -25.09
CA LYS A 173 -0.77 -11.37 -25.90
C LYS A 173 0.44 -11.01 -25.03
N SER A 174 1.63 -11.06 -25.61
CA SER A 174 2.83 -10.53 -24.96
C SER A 174 2.73 -9.02 -24.77
N TYR A 175 3.48 -8.42 -23.82
CA TYR A 175 3.53 -6.96 -23.68
C TYR A 175 3.94 -6.24 -24.95
N ALA A 176 4.82 -6.85 -25.78
CA ALA A 176 5.18 -6.32 -27.09
C ALA A 176 3.99 -6.23 -28.05
N GLU A 177 2.96 -7.05 -27.84
CA GLU A 177 1.73 -7.06 -28.66
C GLU A 177 0.61 -6.17 -28.08
N CYS A 178 0.75 -5.73 -26.82
CA CYS A 178 -0.23 -4.84 -26.17
C CYS A 178 0.03 -3.35 -26.45
N GLY A 179 1.04 -2.99 -27.22
CA GLY A 179 1.26 -1.68 -27.90
C GLY A 179 1.25 -0.38 -27.09
N ASP A 180 0.59 -0.31 -25.95
CA ASP A 180 0.23 0.95 -25.28
C ASP A 180 0.54 0.99 -23.77
N ILE A 181 1.41 0.10 -23.27
CA ILE A 181 1.87 0.15 -21.88
C ILE A 181 3.34 0.60 -21.87
N CYS A 182 3.55 1.86 -22.11
CA CYS A 182 4.80 2.61 -21.82
C CYS A 182 4.46 3.93 -21.16
#